data_cdc8398e6a45f802d1ac0ce104f692fc
#
_entry.id   cdc8398e6a45f802d1ac0ce104f692fc
#
_cell.length_a   1.000
_cell.length_b   1.000
_cell.length_c   1.000
_cell.angle_alpha   90.00
_cell.angle_beta   90.00
_cell.angle_gamma   90.00
#
_symmetry.space_group_name_H-M   'P 1'
#
loop_
_entity.id
_entity.type
_entity.pdbx_description
1 polymer ?
#
loop_
_entity_poly.entity_id
_entity_poly.type
_entity_poly.pdbx_seq_one_letter_code
_entity_poly.pdbx_strand_id
1 'polypeptide(L)'
;MGLPGLRPARVVAVVALVGLVVFAARSSPGSASGSRPAGDGRARSATRSAALTGIHKVRHGIHKIRHVVIIMQENRSFDNYFGTYPGADGIPGLAGHHGHLPCLPDPGEACQRPFHDRRNLNYGGPHDARADVLDINHGKMNGFIAEQEKAMAACHCGTVRPPDDVVGYHTGKELPNYWTYARDFVLQDHMFQADASWSLVSHLYLVSMWSAYCRTHAPSSCRNARQRPGNPPGWGPHPTSKPPIYAWTDLTYLLHKHHISWRYYIFKGREPDCETNTNLSCRPVAQGPMTTAVWNPLPYFETVRQDHQLNDIQPLNGFFAAVARGSLPAVSWIMPDDQVSEHPFTFISRGQTYVTGLVNTIMQSPEWKSTAIFITWDDWCGFYDHLRPPRVDRNGYGLQVPALVISPYA
;
A
#
# COMPACT_ATOMS: atom_id res chain seq x y z
N MET A 1 17.90 -39.34 21.99
CA MET A 1 16.41 -39.29 22.00
C MET A 1 16.00 -38.11 21.17
N GLY A 2 15.52 -38.37 19.95
CA GLY A 2 15.17 -37.33 18.98
C GLY A 2 13.81 -36.73 19.29
N LEU A 3 13.72 -35.41 19.23
CA LEU A 3 12.45 -34.67 19.26
C LEU A 3 11.79 -34.72 17.88
N PRO A 4 10.48 -34.93 17.79
CA PRO A 4 9.78 -35.03 16.52
C PRO A 4 9.60 -33.67 15.86
N GLY A 5 9.74 -33.64 14.53
CA GLY A 5 9.68 -32.46 13.68
C GLY A 5 8.39 -31.66 13.82
N LEU A 6 8.53 -30.40 14.11
CA LEU A 6 7.45 -29.41 14.09
C LEU A 6 7.09 -29.05 12.67
N ARG A 7 5.88 -29.38 12.30
CA ARG A 7 5.27 -29.29 10.97
C ARG A 7 4.61 -27.93 10.65
N PRO A 8 4.18 -27.67 9.44
CA PRO A 8 3.96 -26.37 8.75
C PRO A 8 2.85 -25.46 9.30
N ALA A 9 2.36 -25.68 10.50
CA ALA A 9 1.35 -24.81 11.14
C ALA A 9 1.80 -23.35 11.38
N ARG A 10 3.12 -23.08 11.22
CA ARG A 10 3.72 -21.78 11.56
C ARG A 10 3.58 -20.72 10.46
N VAL A 11 3.48 -21.12 9.19
CA VAL A 11 3.28 -20.18 8.06
C VAL A 11 1.85 -19.62 8.06
N VAL A 12 0.88 -20.39 8.54
CA VAL A 12 -0.53 -19.99 8.64
C VAL A 12 -0.75 -18.81 9.59
N ALA A 13 0.04 -18.69 10.64
CA ALA A 13 -0.09 -17.59 11.60
C ALA A 13 0.37 -16.23 11.03
N VAL A 14 1.40 -16.23 10.16
CA VAL A 14 1.92 -15.00 9.54
C VAL A 14 0.99 -14.53 8.42
N VAL A 15 0.46 -15.45 7.62
CA VAL A 15 -0.53 -15.12 6.59
C VAL A 15 -1.86 -14.68 7.22
N ALA A 16 -2.23 -15.20 8.38
CA ALA A 16 -3.41 -14.74 9.12
C ALA A 16 -3.22 -13.33 9.69
N LEU A 17 -1.99 -12.92 10.06
CA LEU A 17 -1.74 -11.56 10.55
C LEU A 17 -1.83 -10.53 9.41
N VAL A 18 -1.32 -10.85 8.23
CA VAL A 18 -1.42 -9.98 7.04
C VAL A 18 -2.84 -10.03 6.45
N GLY A 19 -3.51 -11.18 6.54
CA GLY A 19 -4.90 -11.35 6.06
C GLY A 19 -5.97 -10.80 7.00
N LEU A 20 -5.70 -10.69 8.32
CA LEU A 20 -6.69 -10.15 9.28
C LEU A 20 -6.89 -8.64 9.10
N VAL A 21 -5.90 -7.92 8.58
CA VAL A 21 -6.03 -6.49 8.26
C VAL A 21 -6.95 -6.25 7.06
N VAL A 22 -7.07 -7.24 6.18
CA VAL A 22 -7.89 -7.18 4.95
C VAL A 22 -9.35 -7.64 5.17
N PHE A 23 -9.66 -8.43 6.22
CA PHE A 23 -10.98 -9.05 6.39
C PHE A 23 -11.91 -8.44 7.44
N ALA A 24 -11.53 -7.34 8.09
CA ALA A 24 -12.36 -6.71 9.13
C ALA A 24 -13.50 -5.82 8.60
N ALA A 25 -13.67 -5.66 7.29
CA ALA A 25 -14.74 -4.89 6.68
C ALA A 25 -15.88 -5.80 6.16
N ARG A 26 -16.72 -6.33 7.06
CA ARG A 26 -18.02 -6.89 6.67
C ARG A 26 -19.14 -6.47 7.61
N SER A 27 -20.01 -5.65 7.02
CA SER A 27 -21.47 -5.52 7.18
C SER A 27 -22.06 -5.37 8.59
N SER A 28 -22.51 -4.16 8.85
CA SER A 28 -23.63 -3.90 9.78
C SER A 28 -24.95 -4.26 9.10
N PRO A 29 -25.92 -4.95 9.76
CA PRO A 29 -27.24 -5.20 9.19
C PRO A 29 -28.15 -4.00 9.42
N GLY A 30 -28.60 -3.39 8.33
CA GLY A 30 -29.73 -2.46 8.36
C GLY A 30 -31.02 -3.21 8.70
N SER A 31 -31.71 -2.75 9.74
CA SER A 31 -33.05 -3.21 10.12
C SER A 31 -34.09 -2.64 9.15
N ALA A 32 -34.66 -3.49 8.31
CA ALA A 32 -35.92 -3.21 7.61
C ALA A 32 -36.93 -4.27 7.98
N SER A 33 -38.00 -3.85 8.63
CA SER A 33 -39.20 -4.63 8.89
C SER A 33 -40.03 -4.73 7.61
N GLY A 34 -40.30 -5.94 7.14
CA GLY A 34 -41.15 -6.21 6.00
C GLY A 34 -41.58 -7.68 5.99
N SER A 35 -42.86 -7.90 5.96
CA SER A 35 -43.66 -9.14 6.04
C SER A 35 -43.15 -10.26 5.09
N ARG A 36 -43.20 -11.51 5.64
CA ARG A 36 -42.96 -12.76 4.93
C ARG A 36 -44.04 -13.09 3.91
N PRO A 37 -43.69 -13.73 2.80
CA PRO A 37 -44.38 -14.89 2.28
C PRO A 37 -43.55 -16.18 2.40
N ALA A 38 -44.20 -17.26 2.71
CA ALA A 38 -43.64 -18.61 2.73
C ALA A 38 -43.38 -19.09 1.30
N GLY A 39 -42.17 -19.58 1.06
CA GLY A 39 -41.80 -20.22 -0.21
C GLY A 39 -40.31 -20.51 -0.32
N ASP A 40 -40.02 -21.79 -0.42
CA ASP A 40 -38.86 -22.41 -1.03
C ASP A 40 -37.59 -22.67 -0.18
N GLY A 41 -37.60 -23.85 0.44
CA GLY A 41 -36.46 -24.44 1.15
C GLY A 41 -35.27 -24.89 0.25
N ARG A 42 -35.41 -24.88 -1.07
CA ARG A 42 -34.34 -25.33 -2.02
C ARG A 42 -33.28 -24.25 -2.28
N ALA A 43 -33.66 -22.98 -2.34
CA ALA A 43 -32.71 -21.91 -2.63
C ALA A 43 -31.71 -21.67 -1.47
N ARG A 44 -32.17 -21.87 -0.21
CA ARG A 44 -31.29 -21.71 0.97
C ARG A 44 -30.23 -22.80 1.11
N SER A 45 -30.49 -24.01 0.62
CA SER A 45 -29.52 -25.12 0.64
C SER A 45 -28.41 -24.92 -0.38
N ALA A 46 -28.72 -24.43 -1.59
CA ALA A 46 -27.74 -24.17 -2.64
C ALA A 46 -26.77 -23.03 -2.27
N THR A 47 -27.27 -21.93 -1.72
CA THR A 47 -26.44 -20.78 -1.30
C THR A 47 -25.52 -21.14 -0.12
N ARG A 48 -26.03 -21.93 0.82
CA ARG A 48 -25.21 -22.39 1.95
C ARG A 48 -24.14 -23.41 1.53
N SER A 49 -24.44 -24.26 0.56
CA SER A 49 -23.49 -25.22 -0.01
C SER A 49 -22.40 -24.51 -0.81
N ALA A 50 -22.73 -23.49 -1.61
CA ALA A 50 -21.75 -22.69 -2.36
C ALA A 50 -20.84 -21.90 -1.44
N ALA A 51 -21.37 -21.30 -0.37
CA ALA A 51 -20.57 -20.58 0.64
C ALA A 51 -19.61 -21.54 1.39
N LEU A 52 -20.09 -22.72 1.79
CA LEU A 52 -19.25 -23.74 2.44
C LEU A 52 -18.17 -24.31 1.50
N THR A 53 -18.49 -24.46 0.22
CA THR A 53 -17.51 -24.92 -0.80
C THR A 53 -16.46 -23.84 -1.07
N GLY A 54 -16.85 -22.56 -1.08
CA GLY A 54 -15.93 -21.43 -1.17
C GLY A 54 -14.98 -21.36 0.03
N ILE A 55 -15.49 -21.48 1.25
CA ILE A 55 -14.67 -21.51 2.48
C ILE A 55 -13.71 -22.70 2.51
N HIS A 56 -14.13 -23.86 2.01
CA HIS A 56 -13.27 -25.06 1.92
C HIS A 56 -12.15 -24.86 0.90
N LYS A 57 -12.44 -24.27 -0.28
CA LYS A 57 -11.41 -23.91 -1.29
C LYS A 57 -10.38 -22.92 -0.73
N VAL A 58 -10.82 -21.89 -0.03
CA VAL A 58 -9.93 -20.90 0.59
C VAL A 58 -9.03 -21.53 1.66
N ARG A 59 -9.56 -22.40 2.51
CA ARG A 59 -8.75 -23.13 3.51
C ARG A 59 -7.67 -24.00 2.85
N HIS A 60 -7.98 -24.70 1.79
CA HIS A 60 -7.00 -25.53 1.08
C HIS A 60 -5.96 -24.70 0.31
N GLY A 61 -6.32 -23.52 -0.20
CA GLY A 61 -5.40 -22.61 -0.89
C GLY A 61 -4.32 -22.05 0.04
N ILE A 62 -4.70 -21.50 1.18
CA ILE A 62 -3.80 -20.86 2.16
C ILE A 62 -2.71 -21.83 2.66
N HIS A 63 -3.02 -23.11 2.87
CA HIS A 63 -2.03 -24.10 3.31
C HIS A 63 -0.97 -24.44 2.25
N LYS A 64 -1.16 -24.00 1.00
CA LYS A 64 -0.19 -24.20 -0.08
C LYS A 64 0.79 -23.04 -0.21
N ILE A 65 0.48 -21.88 0.36
CA ILE A 65 1.36 -20.72 0.32
C ILE A 65 2.51 -20.91 1.31
N ARG A 66 3.71 -20.81 0.78
CA ARG A 66 4.98 -20.85 1.53
C ARG A 66 5.77 -19.57 1.40
N HIS A 67 5.46 -18.76 0.37
CA HIS A 67 6.14 -17.51 0.09
C HIS A 67 5.10 -16.40 -0.06
N VAL A 68 5.27 -15.35 0.73
CA VAL A 68 4.52 -14.10 0.62
C VAL A 68 5.48 -13.04 0.11
N VAL A 69 5.17 -12.44 -1.02
CA VAL A 69 5.95 -11.36 -1.61
C VAL A 69 5.10 -10.10 -1.60
N ILE A 70 5.61 -9.02 -1.03
CA ILE A 70 4.96 -7.73 -0.96
C ILE A 70 5.78 -6.76 -1.80
N ILE A 71 5.18 -6.25 -2.86
CA ILE A 71 5.76 -5.23 -3.73
C ILE A 71 5.08 -3.92 -3.35
N MET A 72 5.83 -2.98 -2.79
CA MET A 72 5.34 -1.65 -2.49
C MET A 72 5.69 -0.73 -3.67
N GLN A 73 4.71 0.01 -4.15
CA GLN A 73 4.87 1.10 -5.10
C GLN A 73 4.48 2.41 -4.41
N GLU A 74 4.68 3.52 -5.10
CA GLU A 74 4.57 4.84 -4.50
C GLU A 74 3.43 5.65 -5.10
N ASN A 75 2.63 6.14 -4.22
CA ASN A 75 1.77 7.29 -4.23
C ASN A 75 0.71 7.32 -5.34
N ARG A 76 -0.32 6.46 -5.23
CA ARG A 76 -1.52 6.50 -6.07
C ARG A 76 -2.77 6.21 -5.26
N SER A 77 -3.85 6.96 -5.51
CA SER A 77 -5.17 6.59 -5.01
C SER A 77 -5.78 5.46 -5.84
N PHE A 78 -6.77 4.78 -5.29
CA PHE A 78 -7.51 3.75 -6.02
C PHE A 78 -8.20 4.34 -7.25
N ASP A 79 -8.88 5.47 -7.10
CA ASP A 79 -9.60 6.12 -8.20
C ASP A 79 -8.68 6.59 -9.32
N ASN A 80 -7.45 6.99 -9.01
CA ASN A 80 -6.47 7.37 -10.03
C ASN A 80 -6.14 6.21 -10.97
N TYR A 81 -6.08 4.95 -10.46
CA TYR A 81 -5.68 3.78 -11.25
C TYR A 81 -6.84 2.86 -11.64
N PHE A 82 -7.83 2.70 -10.78
CA PHE A 82 -8.92 1.74 -10.95
C PHE A 82 -10.31 2.36 -10.81
N GLY A 83 -10.41 3.68 -10.70
CA GLY A 83 -11.68 4.40 -10.53
C GLY A 83 -12.69 4.19 -11.63
N THR A 84 -12.29 3.61 -12.78
CA THR A 84 -13.18 3.21 -13.88
C THR A 84 -13.11 1.71 -14.18
N TYR A 85 -12.54 0.90 -13.27
CA TYR A 85 -12.46 -0.54 -13.47
C TYR A 85 -13.85 -1.18 -13.32
N PRO A 86 -14.32 -1.99 -14.30
CA PRO A 86 -15.68 -2.54 -14.29
C PRO A 86 -15.93 -3.42 -13.06
N GLY A 87 -16.99 -3.12 -12.31
CA GLY A 87 -17.43 -3.89 -11.15
C GLY A 87 -16.70 -3.59 -9.84
N ALA A 88 -15.71 -2.69 -9.84
CA ALA A 88 -15.11 -2.17 -8.63
C ALA A 88 -15.95 -1.04 -8.02
N ASP A 89 -15.70 -0.69 -6.76
CA ASP A 89 -16.23 0.52 -6.13
C ASP A 89 -15.35 1.71 -6.56
N GLY A 90 -15.68 2.29 -7.71
CA GLY A 90 -14.92 3.34 -8.37
C GLY A 90 -15.69 4.64 -8.52
N ILE A 91 -15.14 5.59 -9.27
CA ILE A 91 -15.67 6.97 -9.39
C ILE A 91 -17.16 6.97 -9.75
N PRO A 92 -18.04 7.54 -8.90
CA PRO A 92 -19.47 7.59 -9.15
C PRO A 92 -19.81 8.24 -10.49
N GLY A 93 -20.74 7.64 -11.24
CA GLY A 93 -21.20 8.16 -12.54
C GLY A 93 -20.26 7.90 -13.73
N LEU A 94 -19.12 7.23 -13.53
CA LEU A 94 -18.23 6.78 -14.60
C LEU A 94 -18.29 5.25 -14.77
N ALA A 95 -18.03 4.78 -15.98
CA ALA A 95 -17.87 3.36 -16.31
C ALA A 95 -19.02 2.43 -15.84
N GLY A 96 -20.22 2.96 -15.65
CA GLY A 96 -21.38 2.22 -15.13
C GLY A 96 -21.49 2.18 -13.61
N HIS A 97 -20.60 2.82 -12.87
CA HIS A 97 -20.68 2.96 -11.44
C HIS A 97 -21.89 3.82 -11.04
N HIS A 98 -22.57 3.43 -9.94
CA HIS A 98 -23.74 4.15 -9.48
C HIS A 98 -23.38 5.55 -8.95
N GLY A 99 -24.36 6.48 -9.02
CA GLY A 99 -24.21 7.82 -8.48
C GLY A 99 -24.03 8.89 -9.58
N HIS A 100 -23.62 10.07 -9.15
CA HIS A 100 -23.36 11.20 -10.03
C HIS A 100 -21.88 11.53 -10.04
N LEU A 101 -21.36 11.88 -11.22
CA LEU A 101 -19.98 12.33 -11.36
C LEU A 101 -19.73 13.54 -10.45
N PRO A 102 -18.80 13.44 -9.52
CA PRO A 102 -18.52 14.51 -8.57
C PRO A 102 -17.97 15.75 -9.29
N CYS A 103 -18.26 16.91 -8.71
CA CYS A 103 -17.70 18.19 -9.10
C CYS A 103 -16.97 18.75 -7.89
N LEU A 104 -15.63 18.65 -7.88
CA LEU A 104 -14.81 19.05 -6.75
C LEU A 104 -14.64 20.58 -6.75
N PRO A 105 -14.80 21.26 -5.62
CA PRO A 105 -14.58 22.70 -5.52
C PRO A 105 -13.19 23.10 -6.01
N ASP A 106 -13.16 24.10 -6.88
CA ASP A 106 -11.95 24.73 -7.39
C ASP A 106 -11.96 26.19 -6.94
N PRO A 107 -10.98 26.63 -6.14
CA PRO A 107 -10.94 28.03 -5.69
C PRO A 107 -10.89 29.08 -6.80
N GLY A 108 -10.38 28.73 -7.97
CA GLY A 108 -10.28 29.63 -9.14
C GLY A 108 -11.44 29.53 -10.11
N GLU A 109 -12.24 28.46 -10.04
CA GLU A 109 -13.27 28.13 -11.01
C GLU A 109 -14.56 27.61 -10.34
N ALA A 110 -15.56 27.20 -11.15
CA ALA A 110 -16.82 26.70 -10.59
C ALA A 110 -16.62 25.34 -9.86
N CYS A 111 -16.01 24.39 -10.50
CA CYS A 111 -15.56 23.09 -9.96
C CYS A 111 -14.88 22.26 -11.06
N GLN A 112 -14.07 21.30 -10.65
CA GLN A 112 -13.41 20.33 -11.54
C GLN A 112 -14.04 18.95 -11.40
N ARG A 113 -14.18 18.24 -12.53
CA ARG A 113 -14.67 16.86 -12.56
C ARG A 113 -13.51 15.90 -12.82
N PRO A 114 -13.53 14.69 -12.27
CA PRO A 114 -12.59 13.66 -12.68
C PRO A 114 -12.53 13.50 -14.19
N PHE A 115 -11.32 13.47 -14.74
CA PHE A 115 -11.11 13.40 -16.19
C PHE A 115 -10.13 12.28 -16.55
N HIS A 116 -10.25 11.75 -17.78
CA HIS A 116 -9.34 10.73 -18.28
C HIS A 116 -7.97 11.34 -18.59
N ASP A 117 -7.00 11.07 -17.72
CA ASP A 117 -5.62 11.47 -17.91
C ASP A 117 -4.86 10.43 -18.73
N ARG A 118 -4.38 10.84 -19.90
CA ARG A 118 -3.58 9.99 -20.80
C ARG A 118 -2.08 10.19 -20.65
N ARG A 119 -1.67 11.07 -19.76
CA ARG A 119 -0.25 11.36 -19.54
C ARG A 119 0.42 10.19 -18.84
N ASN A 120 1.65 9.91 -19.25
CA ASN A 120 2.51 8.91 -18.59
C ASN A 120 3.26 9.51 -17.39
N LEU A 121 3.15 10.81 -17.16
CA LEU A 121 3.76 11.56 -16.09
C LEU A 121 2.69 12.36 -15.37
N ASN A 122 2.59 12.19 -14.07
CA ASN A 122 1.71 12.97 -13.19
C ASN A 122 2.53 13.71 -12.14
N TYR A 123 1.92 14.71 -11.55
CA TYR A 123 2.59 15.57 -10.57
C TYR A 123 2.05 15.38 -9.15
N GLY A 124 0.81 14.87 -8.99
CA GLY A 124 0.18 14.63 -7.71
C GLY A 124 -0.03 15.89 -6.87
N GLY A 125 -0.27 15.69 -5.59
CA GLY A 125 -0.51 16.74 -4.60
C GLY A 125 0.18 16.47 -3.27
N PRO A 126 -0.04 17.36 -2.27
CA PRO A 126 0.46 17.13 -0.92
C PRO A 126 -0.14 15.86 -0.31
N HIS A 127 0.65 15.15 0.49
CA HIS A 127 0.27 13.86 1.04
C HIS A 127 0.76 13.63 2.49
N ASP A 128 0.89 14.69 3.26
CA ASP A 128 1.15 14.58 4.70
C ASP A 128 -0.16 14.34 5.52
N ALA A 129 -0.03 14.10 6.81
CA ALA A 129 -1.19 13.85 7.69
C ALA A 129 -2.20 15.01 7.73
N ARG A 130 -1.78 16.23 7.40
CA ARG A 130 -2.67 17.38 7.32
C ARG A 130 -3.41 17.41 5.99
N ALA A 131 -2.70 17.12 4.89
CA ALA A 131 -3.31 17.05 3.56
C ALA A 131 -4.39 15.98 3.52
N ASP A 132 -4.15 14.78 4.08
CA ASP A 132 -5.15 13.72 4.18
C ASP A 132 -6.46 14.22 4.83
N VAL A 133 -6.35 14.87 5.99
CA VAL A 133 -7.53 15.41 6.71
C VAL A 133 -8.27 16.47 5.88
N LEU A 134 -7.54 17.29 5.12
CA LEU A 134 -8.12 18.37 4.31
C LEU A 134 -8.75 17.82 3.04
N ASP A 135 -8.13 16.83 2.41
CA ASP A 135 -8.66 16.13 1.24
C ASP A 135 -9.96 15.40 1.58
N ILE A 136 -10.00 14.69 2.69
CA ILE A 136 -11.19 14.01 3.21
C ILE A 136 -12.30 15.03 3.57
N ASN A 137 -11.96 16.22 4.05
CA ASN A 137 -12.86 17.32 4.40
C ASN A 137 -14.14 16.85 5.13
N HIS A 138 -13.98 16.27 6.32
CA HIS A 138 -15.09 15.72 7.11
C HIS A 138 -15.93 14.63 6.39
N GLY A 139 -15.33 13.94 5.44
CA GLY A 139 -15.97 12.88 4.65
C GLY A 139 -16.67 13.38 3.38
N LYS A 140 -16.47 14.62 2.98
CA LYS A 140 -16.96 15.17 1.72
C LYS A 140 -16.10 14.74 0.53
N MET A 141 -14.89 14.29 0.76
CA MET A 141 -13.93 13.83 -0.24
C MET A 141 -13.73 14.87 -1.36
N ASN A 142 -13.48 16.12 -1.01
CA ASN A 142 -13.48 17.22 -1.98
C ASN A 142 -12.46 18.32 -1.71
N GLY A 143 -11.40 18.06 -0.92
CA GLY A 143 -10.36 19.04 -0.61
C GLY A 143 -9.15 19.03 -1.55
N PHE A 144 -9.00 18.02 -2.38
CA PHE A 144 -7.82 17.69 -3.18
C PHE A 144 -7.28 18.85 -4.04
N ILE A 145 -8.14 19.53 -4.79
CA ILE A 145 -7.75 20.67 -5.65
C ILE A 145 -7.24 21.83 -4.80
N ALA A 146 -7.99 22.19 -3.75
CA ALA A 146 -7.62 23.31 -2.89
C ALA A 146 -6.28 23.07 -2.17
N GLU A 147 -5.97 21.85 -1.77
CA GLU A 147 -4.67 21.52 -1.16
C GLU A 147 -3.55 21.53 -2.20
N GLN A 148 -3.76 21.03 -3.40
CA GLN A 148 -2.79 21.11 -4.48
C GLN A 148 -2.47 22.57 -4.84
N GLU A 149 -3.47 23.42 -5.01
CA GLU A 149 -3.27 24.86 -5.31
C GLU A 149 -2.46 25.57 -4.22
N LYS A 150 -2.77 25.33 -2.93
CA LYS A 150 -2.00 25.87 -1.83
C LYS A 150 -0.54 25.44 -1.87
N ALA A 151 -0.28 24.18 -2.14
CA ALA A 151 1.08 23.67 -2.25
C ALA A 151 1.83 24.27 -3.43
N MET A 152 1.17 24.42 -4.58
CA MET A 152 1.74 25.07 -5.77
C MET A 152 2.07 26.54 -5.49
N ALA A 153 1.21 27.26 -4.84
CA ALA A 153 1.46 28.65 -4.43
C ALA A 153 2.65 28.76 -3.45
N ALA A 154 2.76 27.83 -2.52
CA ALA A 154 3.82 27.81 -1.51
C ALA A 154 5.19 27.40 -2.09
N CYS A 155 5.23 26.47 -3.04
CA CYS A 155 6.49 26.02 -3.63
C CYS A 155 7.06 26.98 -4.69
N HIS A 156 6.32 27.98 -5.12
CA HIS A 156 6.66 28.84 -6.24
C HIS A 156 6.95 28.05 -7.54
N CYS A 157 6.31 26.91 -7.71
CA CYS A 157 6.57 25.95 -8.79
C CYS A 157 6.09 26.45 -10.17
N GLY A 158 5.48 27.62 -10.24
CA GLY A 158 4.99 28.24 -11.49
C GLY A 158 3.81 27.48 -12.10
N THR A 159 3.49 27.82 -13.35
CA THR A 159 2.38 27.23 -14.10
C THR A 159 2.69 25.86 -14.72
N VAL A 160 3.75 25.19 -14.27
CA VAL A 160 4.23 23.94 -14.90
C VAL A 160 3.34 22.74 -14.55
N ARG A 161 2.45 22.88 -13.55
CA ARG A 161 1.58 21.81 -13.07
C ARG A 161 0.12 22.19 -13.23
N PRO A 162 -0.70 21.38 -13.91
CA PRO A 162 -2.13 21.60 -13.91
C PRO A 162 -2.68 21.43 -12.48
N PRO A 163 -3.44 22.39 -11.95
CA PRO A 163 -4.06 22.25 -10.62
C PRO A 163 -5.06 21.08 -10.55
N ASP A 164 -5.56 20.64 -11.70
CA ASP A 164 -6.51 19.54 -11.84
C ASP A 164 -5.86 18.16 -11.95
N ASP A 165 -4.52 18.06 -11.94
CA ASP A 165 -3.79 16.78 -12.07
C ASP A 165 -4.23 15.74 -11.04
N VAL A 166 -4.56 16.17 -9.84
CA VAL A 166 -5.01 15.32 -8.73
C VAL A 166 -6.36 14.65 -8.97
N VAL A 167 -7.20 15.15 -9.90
CA VAL A 167 -8.50 14.54 -10.26
C VAL A 167 -8.45 13.74 -11.56
N GLY A 168 -7.26 13.55 -12.11
CA GLY A 168 -7.04 12.68 -13.27
C GLY A 168 -7.16 11.20 -12.91
N TYR A 169 -7.80 10.41 -13.76
CA TYR A 169 -7.83 8.95 -13.67
C TYR A 169 -7.27 8.30 -14.94
N HIS A 170 -6.67 7.13 -14.77
CA HIS A 170 -6.18 6.29 -15.86
C HIS A 170 -7.15 5.14 -16.15
N THR A 171 -7.00 4.53 -17.32
CA THR A 171 -7.78 3.36 -17.75
C THR A 171 -6.85 2.20 -18.09
N GLY A 172 -7.42 1.06 -18.50
CA GLY A 172 -6.62 -0.06 -19.00
C GLY A 172 -5.76 0.25 -20.23
N LYS A 173 -5.93 1.42 -20.86
CA LYS A 173 -5.06 1.85 -21.97
C LYS A 173 -3.70 2.33 -21.46
N GLU A 174 -3.70 3.08 -20.38
CA GLU A 174 -2.50 3.59 -19.72
C GLU A 174 -1.91 2.54 -18.75
N LEU A 175 -2.76 1.67 -18.17
CA LEU A 175 -2.40 0.68 -17.16
C LEU A 175 -2.64 -0.77 -17.61
N PRO A 176 -2.23 -1.18 -18.83
CA PRO A 176 -2.59 -2.49 -19.37
C PRO A 176 -2.14 -3.65 -18.49
N ASN A 177 -0.99 -3.55 -17.85
CA ASN A 177 -0.44 -4.63 -17.03
C ASN A 177 -1.24 -4.80 -15.73
N TYR A 178 -1.50 -3.72 -15.01
CA TYR A 178 -2.25 -3.76 -13.75
C TYR A 178 -3.72 -4.17 -13.97
N TRP A 179 -4.35 -3.67 -15.04
CA TRP A 179 -5.72 -4.08 -15.38
C TRP A 179 -5.80 -5.54 -15.83
N THR A 180 -4.74 -6.08 -16.44
CA THR A 180 -4.65 -7.52 -16.73
C THR A 180 -4.58 -8.32 -15.43
N TYR A 181 -3.76 -7.90 -14.47
CA TYR A 181 -3.70 -8.57 -13.17
C TYR A 181 -5.03 -8.47 -12.41
N ALA A 182 -5.69 -7.31 -12.44
CA ALA A 182 -7.00 -7.13 -11.83
C ALA A 182 -8.07 -8.06 -12.44
N ARG A 183 -8.02 -8.30 -13.75
CA ARG A 183 -8.92 -9.20 -14.45
C ARG A 183 -8.65 -10.67 -14.16
N ASP A 184 -7.38 -11.06 -14.12
CA ASP A 184 -6.96 -12.46 -14.09
C ASP A 184 -6.78 -13.00 -12.66
N PHE A 185 -6.68 -12.11 -11.67
CA PHE A 185 -6.48 -12.40 -10.25
C PHE A 185 -7.45 -11.60 -9.38
N VAL A 186 -7.00 -11.04 -8.25
CA VAL A 186 -7.85 -10.28 -7.34
C VAL A 186 -7.45 -8.80 -7.29
N LEU A 187 -8.37 -7.92 -7.65
CA LEU A 187 -8.34 -6.51 -7.30
C LEU A 187 -9.03 -6.30 -5.96
N GLN A 188 -8.37 -5.64 -5.04
CA GLN A 188 -8.96 -5.23 -3.76
C GLN A 188 -9.41 -3.77 -3.86
N ASP A 189 -10.69 -3.58 -4.04
CA ASP A 189 -11.32 -2.28 -4.20
C ASP A 189 -11.72 -1.60 -2.88
N HIS A 190 -11.27 -2.14 -1.75
CA HIS A 190 -11.43 -1.57 -0.41
C HIS A 190 -10.12 -1.73 0.39
N MET A 191 -8.99 -1.49 -0.25
CA MET A 191 -7.70 -1.37 0.42
C MET A 191 -7.47 0.09 0.81
N PHE A 192 -7.16 0.33 2.06
CA PHE A 192 -6.91 1.66 2.59
C PHE A 192 -5.48 1.75 3.13
N GLN A 193 -4.90 2.91 2.99
CA GLN A 193 -3.66 3.26 3.65
C GLN A 193 -3.80 3.03 5.18
N ALA A 194 -2.76 2.50 5.80
CA ALA A 194 -2.83 2.04 7.19
C ALA A 194 -3.00 3.18 8.22
N ASP A 195 -2.61 4.39 7.89
CA ASP A 195 -2.79 5.61 8.67
C ASP A 195 -2.89 6.81 7.71
N ALA A 196 -3.65 7.81 8.06
CA ALA A 196 -3.79 9.07 7.33
C ALA A 196 -2.50 9.89 7.41
N SER A 197 -1.50 9.60 6.56
CA SER A 197 -0.19 10.23 6.59
C SER A 197 0.65 9.86 5.34
N TRP A 198 1.90 10.23 5.34
CA TRP A 198 2.87 10.11 4.26
C TRP A 198 3.71 8.83 4.32
N SER A 199 4.55 8.63 3.31
CA SER A 199 5.26 7.39 3.01
C SER A 199 6.09 6.83 4.17
N LEU A 200 6.83 7.64 4.96
CA LEU A 200 7.57 7.09 6.10
C LEU A 200 6.65 6.38 7.10
N VAL A 201 5.49 6.96 7.37
CA VAL A 201 4.51 6.37 8.30
C VAL A 201 3.96 5.08 7.71
N SER A 202 3.61 5.06 6.43
CA SER A 202 3.13 3.87 5.72
C SER A 202 4.17 2.75 5.71
N HIS A 203 5.44 3.06 5.45
CA HIS A 203 6.53 2.08 5.49
C HIS A 203 6.82 1.56 6.90
N LEU A 204 6.64 2.36 7.95
CA LEU A 204 6.69 1.88 9.34
C LEU A 204 5.53 0.94 9.64
N TYR A 205 4.30 1.27 9.20
CA TYR A 205 3.15 0.38 9.34
C TYR A 205 3.35 -0.94 8.58
N LEU A 206 3.95 -0.90 7.38
CA LEU A 206 4.26 -2.09 6.57
C LEU A 206 5.09 -3.12 7.34
N VAL A 207 6.03 -2.66 8.16
CA VAL A 207 6.96 -3.56 8.87
C VAL A 207 6.66 -3.72 10.35
N SER A 208 5.79 -2.89 10.95
CA SER A 208 5.58 -2.92 12.40
C SER A 208 4.14 -2.66 12.86
N MET A 209 3.20 -2.39 11.96
CA MET A 209 1.80 -2.05 12.26
C MET A 209 1.66 -0.82 13.18
N TRP A 210 2.69 0.02 13.25
CA TRP A 210 2.69 1.21 14.08
C TRP A 210 3.72 2.23 13.61
N SER A 211 3.42 3.52 13.84
CA SER A 211 4.35 4.62 13.70
C SER A 211 4.47 5.38 15.02
N ALA A 212 5.69 5.51 15.53
CA ALA A 212 5.93 6.11 16.84
C ALA A 212 7.23 6.92 16.87
N TYR A 213 7.26 7.92 17.75
CA TYR A 213 8.48 8.61 18.16
C TYR A 213 8.95 8.08 19.50
N CYS A 214 10.21 7.64 19.59
CA CYS A 214 10.84 7.16 20.81
C CYS A 214 11.91 8.15 21.29
N ARG A 215 11.87 8.51 22.56
CA ARG A 215 12.88 9.41 23.16
C ARG A 215 14.17 8.71 23.56
N THR A 216 14.10 7.42 23.78
CA THR A 216 15.21 6.55 24.18
C THR A 216 15.08 5.17 23.52
N HIS A 217 16.08 4.32 23.67
CA HIS A 217 16.07 2.92 23.19
C HIS A 217 15.14 1.99 23.99
N ALA A 218 14.43 2.50 25.00
CA ALA A 218 13.42 1.73 25.72
C ALA A 218 12.07 1.80 25.01
N PRO A 219 11.39 0.67 24.72
CA PRO A 219 10.08 0.64 24.07
C PRO A 219 9.02 1.48 24.79
N SER A 220 9.09 1.56 26.13
CA SER A 220 8.19 2.37 26.95
C SER A 220 8.29 3.89 26.72
N SER A 221 9.37 4.36 26.05
CA SER A 221 9.56 5.77 25.71
C SER A 221 8.83 6.18 24.44
N CYS A 222 8.31 5.21 23.64
CA CYS A 222 7.67 5.44 22.36
C CYS A 222 6.24 5.98 22.53
N ARG A 223 5.87 6.90 21.66
CA ARG A 223 4.53 7.51 21.60
C ARG A 223 4.07 7.55 20.15
N ASN A 224 2.79 7.34 19.92
CA ASN A 224 2.19 7.41 18.60
C ASN A 224 2.56 8.70 17.86
N ALA A 225 3.02 8.59 16.63
CA ALA A 225 3.48 9.71 15.81
C ALA A 225 3.04 9.51 14.36
N ARG A 226 1.97 10.20 13.97
CA ARG A 226 1.38 10.09 12.64
C ARG A 226 2.11 10.90 11.57
N GLN A 227 2.93 11.88 11.95
CA GLN A 227 3.65 12.72 10.99
C GLN A 227 5.16 12.68 11.17
N ARG A 228 5.63 12.66 12.43
CA ARG A 228 7.06 12.78 12.75
C ARG A 228 7.54 11.67 13.68
N PRO A 229 7.69 10.43 13.18
CA PRO A 229 8.21 9.33 13.99
C PRO A 229 9.73 9.44 14.24
N GLY A 230 10.38 10.40 13.61
CA GLY A 230 11.82 10.56 13.54
C GLY A 230 12.29 10.25 12.12
N ASN A 231 12.74 11.28 11.41
CA ASN A 231 13.16 11.13 10.02
C ASN A 231 14.59 10.59 9.93
N PRO A 232 14.90 9.84 8.87
CA PRO A 232 16.27 9.52 8.53
C PRO A 232 17.14 10.77 8.40
N PRO A 233 18.46 10.70 8.69
CA PRO A 233 19.34 11.84 8.53
C PRO A 233 19.33 12.39 7.09
N GLY A 234 19.28 13.71 6.98
CA GLY A 234 19.24 14.39 5.69
C GLY A 234 17.85 14.60 5.10
N TRP A 235 16.79 14.08 5.74
CA TRP A 235 15.41 14.18 5.28
C TRP A 235 14.67 15.40 5.82
N GLY A 236 13.75 15.92 5.00
CA GLY A 236 12.83 16.98 5.35
C GLY A 236 13.40 18.39 5.23
N PRO A 237 12.57 19.42 5.48
CA PRO A 237 12.95 20.83 5.36
C PRO A 237 13.93 21.27 6.46
N HIS A 238 14.00 20.53 7.56
CA HIS A 238 14.92 20.74 8.68
C HIS A 238 15.72 19.47 8.95
N PRO A 239 16.65 19.07 8.05
CA PRO A 239 17.35 17.81 8.13
C PRO A 239 18.17 17.74 9.43
N THR A 240 18.05 16.61 10.12
CA THR A 240 18.84 16.29 11.31
C THR A 240 20.01 15.38 10.92
N SER A 241 21.10 15.46 11.69
CA SER A 241 22.19 14.47 11.61
C SER A 241 21.98 13.28 12.55
N LYS A 242 21.01 13.38 13.47
CA LYS A 242 20.73 12.32 14.44
C LYS A 242 19.82 11.27 13.82
N PRO A 243 20.20 9.96 13.90
CA PRO A 243 19.32 8.90 13.44
C PRO A 243 18.07 8.81 14.34
N PRO A 244 16.92 8.40 13.81
CA PRO A 244 15.75 8.07 14.60
C PRO A 244 16.00 6.82 15.43
N ILE A 245 15.20 6.65 16.49
CA ILE A 245 15.20 5.47 17.35
C ILE A 245 13.86 4.79 17.18
N TYR A 246 13.85 3.57 16.61
CA TYR A 246 12.67 2.74 16.51
C TYR A 246 12.80 1.57 17.49
N ALA A 247 12.36 1.83 18.74
CA ALA A 247 12.57 0.92 19.87
C ALA A 247 11.38 -0.02 20.13
N TRP A 248 10.34 0.01 19.30
CA TRP A 248 9.21 -0.90 19.41
C TRP A 248 9.42 -2.16 18.56
N THR A 249 8.64 -3.21 18.86
CA THR A 249 8.70 -4.49 18.14
C THR A 249 8.18 -4.34 16.70
N ASP A 250 8.93 -4.90 15.77
CA ASP A 250 8.56 -4.99 14.36
C ASP A 250 8.25 -6.44 13.95
N LEU A 251 7.78 -6.61 12.73
CA LEU A 251 7.40 -7.93 12.20
C LEU A 251 8.63 -8.82 11.99
N THR A 252 9.80 -8.24 11.64
CA THR A 252 11.02 -9.03 11.42
C THR A 252 11.49 -9.72 12.69
N TYR A 253 11.32 -9.08 13.87
CA TYR A 253 11.55 -9.72 15.17
C TYR A 253 10.67 -10.95 15.38
N LEU A 254 9.38 -10.85 15.04
CA LEU A 254 8.45 -11.98 15.20
C LEU A 254 8.81 -13.12 14.23
N LEU A 255 9.19 -12.79 12.99
CA LEU A 255 9.66 -13.78 12.01
C LEU A 255 10.92 -14.49 12.51
N HIS A 256 11.91 -13.73 12.98
CA HIS A 256 13.16 -14.26 13.55
C HIS A 256 12.89 -15.19 14.73
N LYS A 257 12.11 -14.74 15.70
CA LYS A 257 11.72 -15.53 16.89
C LYS A 257 11.05 -16.87 16.54
N HIS A 258 10.35 -16.92 15.41
CA HIS A 258 9.66 -18.12 14.93
C HIS A 258 10.43 -18.87 13.85
N HIS A 259 11.68 -18.52 13.57
CA HIS A 259 12.53 -19.11 12.53
C HIS A 259 11.89 -19.10 11.13
N ILE A 260 11.16 -18.02 10.82
CA ILE A 260 10.57 -17.77 9.51
C ILE A 260 11.55 -16.89 8.73
N SER A 261 12.00 -17.38 7.58
CA SER A 261 12.94 -16.65 6.74
C SER A 261 12.28 -15.41 6.12
N TRP A 262 12.99 -14.31 6.12
CA TRP A 262 12.54 -13.08 5.48
C TRP A 262 13.68 -12.36 4.76
N ARG A 263 13.34 -11.49 3.81
CA ARG A 263 14.24 -10.52 3.17
C ARG A 263 13.49 -9.24 2.85
N TYR A 264 14.23 -8.14 2.96
CA TYR A 264 13.78 -6.83 2.53
C TYR A 264 14.69 -6.39 1.38
N TYR A 265 14.16 -6.39 0.16
CA TYR A 265 14.93 -6.13 -1.05
C TYR A 265 14.79 -4.66 -1.46
N ILE A 266 15.91 -3.98 -1.59
CA ILE A 266 15.98 -2.57 -1.96
C ILE A 266 16.51 -2.44 -3.39
N PHE A 267 15.75 -1.76 -4.24
CA PHE A 267 16.32 -1.30 -5.50
C PHE A 267 17.22 -0.10 -5.20
N LYS A 268 18.53 -0.28 -5.38
CA LYS A 268 19.52 0.77 -5.09
C LYS A 268 19.33 1.95 -6.03
N GLY A 269 19.06 3.12 -5.49
CA GLY A 269 18.80 4.32 -6.25
C GLY A 269 18.61 5.52 -5.33
N ARG A 270 17.50 6.20 -5.49
CA ARG A 270 17.09 7.38 -4.73
C ARG A 270 15.63 7.29 -4.34
N GLU A 271 15.24 8.11 -3.38
CA GLU A 271 13.85 8.35 -2.97
C GLU A 271 13.55 9.84 -3.09
N PRO A 272 12.43 10.25 -3.71
CA PRO A 272 12.08 11.66 -3.94
C PRO A 272 11.12 12.24 -2.89
N ASP A 273 10.72 11.46 -1.92
CA ASP A 273 9.59 11.71 -1.06
C ASP A 273 9.71 12.93 -0.13
N CYS A 274 8.61 13.43 0.40
CA CYS A 274 8.53 14.62 1.23
C CYS A 274 7.65 14.44 2.47
N GLU A 275 8.08 15.01 3.60
CA GLU A 275 7.30 15.01 4.85
C GLU A 275 6.33 16.19 4.98
N THR A 276 6.27 17.11 4.00
CA THR A 276 5.49 18.34 4.13
C THR A 276 4.47 18.50 3.01
N ASN A 277 3.36 19.16 3.33
CA ASN A 277 2.34 19.54 2.37
C ASN A 277 2.69 20.78 1.54
N THR A 278 3.83 21.43 1.81
CA THR A 278 4.29 22.63 1.06
C THR A 278 5.21 22.28 -0.11
N ASN A 279 5.81 21.10 -0.08
CA ASN A 279 6.69 20.61 -1.13
C ASN A 279 6.06 19.37 -1.76
N LEU A 280 5.82 19.40 -3.07
CA LEU A 280 5.24 18.26 -3.80
C LEU A 280 6.31 17.21 -4.14
N SER A 281 7.58 17.60 -4.16
CA SER A 281 8.72 16.69 -4.20
C SER A 281 9.89 17.29 -3.45
N CYS A 282 10.70 16.45 -2.84
CA CYS A 282 11.92 16.83 -2.14
C CYS A 282 13.17 16.53 -2.97
N ARG A 283 14.31 17.05 -2.52
CA ARG A 283 15.59 16.65 -3.09
C ARG A 283 15.77 15.14 -2.89
N PRO A 284 15.93 14.35 -3.97
CA PRO A 284 16.08 12.91 -3.84
C PRO A 284 17.27 12.54 -2.96
N VAL A 285 17.03 11.61 -2.03
CA VAL A 285 18.04 11.08 -1.11
C VAL A 285 18.45 9.68 -1.57
N ALA A 286 19.73 9.34 -1.45
CA ALA A 286 20.22 8.03 -1.84
C ALA A 286 19.65 6.93 -0.93
N GLN A 287 19.22 5.80 -1.53
CA GLN A 287 18.80 4.59 -0.80
C GLN A 287 19.61 3.36 -1.20
N GLY A 288 19.67 2.40 -0.29
CA GLY A 288 20.28 1.09 -0.50
C GLY A 288 20.12 0.22 0.75
N PRO A 289 20.55 -1.05 0.72
CA PRO A 289 20.36 -1.97 1.85
C PRO A 289 20.93 -1.45 3.17
N MET A 290 22.06 -0.79 3.13
CA MET A 290 22.73 -0.23 4.33
C MET A 290 22.55 1.29 4.46
N THR A 291 21.83 1.90 3.52
CA THR A 291 21.47 3.33 3.57
C THR A 291 20.05 3.42 4.05
N THR A 292 19.88 3.85 5.27
CA THR A 292 18.55 4.04 5.85
C THR A 292 17.89 5.23 5.21
N ALA A 293 16.64 5.05 4.81
CA ALA A 293 15.86 6.05 4.11
C ALA A 293 14.38 5.87 4.48
N VAL A 294 13.50 6.66 3.89
CA VAL A 294 12.05 6.63 4.18
C VAL A 294 11.48 5.26 3.82
N TRP A 295 11.85 4.72 2.65
CA TRP A 295 11.41 3.42 2.17
C TRP A 295 12.18 2.22 2.77
N ASN A 296 13.25 2.49 3.53
CA ASN A 296 14.04 1.47 4.24
C ASN A 296 14.23 1.84 5.72
N PRO A 297 13.17 1.78 6.56
CA PRO A 297 13.28 2.14 7.97
C PRO A 297 13.93 1.05 8.84
N LEU A 298 14.03 -0.20 8.36
CA LEU A 298 14.46 -1.36 9.14
C LEU A 298 15.82 -1.18 9.82
N PRO A 299 16.86 -0.57 9.22
CA PRO A 299 18.14 -0.40 9.90
C PRO A 299 18.09 0.42 11.19
N TYR A 300 16.99 1.16 11.45
CA TYR A 300 16.81 1.93 12.69
C TYR A 300 16.03 1.18 13.78
N PHE A 301 15.43 0.02 13.46
CA PHE A 301 14.80 -0.81 14.49
C PHE A 301 15.83 -1.48 15.38
N GLU A 302 15.66 -1.31 16.70
CA GLU A 302 16.52 -1.92 17.71
C GLU A 302 16.51 -3.45 17.61
N THR A 303 15.37 -4.04 17.34
CA THR A 303 15.15 -5.48 17.17
C THR A 303 15.98 -6.04 16.01
N VAL A 304 16.00 -5.39 14.86
CA VAL A 304 16.79 -5.81 13.68
C VAL A 304 18.28 -5.82 13.99
N ARG A 305 18.76 -4.83 14.77
CA ARG A 305 20.17 -4.71 15.17
C ARG A 305 20.56 -5.73 16.23
N GLN A 306 19.73 -5.87 17.27
CA GLN A 306 19.97 -6.78 18.39
C GLN A 306 19.95 -8.24 17.96
N ASP A 307 19.10 -8.59 17.00
CA ASP A 307 18.98 -9.94 16.44
C ASP A 307 19.95 -10.19 15.27
N HIS A 308 20.88 -9.25 14.99
CA HIS A 308 21.89 -9.34 13.93
C HIS A 308 21.32 -9.60 12.52
N GLN A 309 20.14 -9.04 12.21
CA GLN A 309 19.40 -9.31 10.98
C GLN A 309 19.62 -8.26 9.87
N LEU A 310 20.56 -7.33 10.04
CA LEU A 310 20.85 -6.32 8.99
C LEU A 310 21.21 -6.95 7.63
N ASN A 311 21.79 -8.15 7.61
CA ASN A 311 22.10 -8.90 6.39
C ASN A 311 20.88 -9.43 5.65
N ASP A 312 19.70 -9.39 6.27
CA ASP A 312 18.43 -9.76 5.65
C ASP A 312 17.84 -8.62 4.81
N ILE A 313 18.39 -7.42 4.93
CA ILE A 313 18.16 -6.29 4.04
C ILE A 313 19.16 -6.39 2.89
N GLN A 314 18.68 -6.65 1.67
CA GLN A 314 19.53 -6.99 0.54
C GLN A 314 19.23 -6.11 -0.68
N PRO A 315 20.19 -5.97 -1.61
CA PRO A 315 19.90 -5.33 -2.89
C PRO A 315 18.96 -6.19 -3.73
N LEU A 316 18.20 -5.56 -4.64
CA LEU A 316 17.17 -6.21 -5.46
C LEU A 316 17.70 -7.39 -6.29
N ASN A 317 18.96 -7.37 -6.73
CA ASN A 317 19.55 -8.52 -7.44
C ASN A 317 19.59 -9.80 -6.58
N GLY A 318 19.57 -9.68 -5.26
CA GLY A 318 19.43 -10.80 -4.33
C GLY A 318 18.08 -11.51 -4.47
N PHE A 319 17.01 -10.77 -4.77
CA PHE A 319 15.68 -11.35 -5.06
C PHE A 319 15.73 -12.23 -6.32
N PHE A 320 16.22 -11.71 -7.44
CA PHE A 320 16.33 -12.49 -8.68
C PHE A 320 17.20 -13.74 -8.51
N ALA A 321 18.30 -13.59 -7.77
CA ALA A 321 19.18 -14.72 -7.46
C ALA A 321 18.49 -15.76 -6.54
N ALA A 322 17.66 -15.34 -5.60
CA ALA A 322 16.91 -16.26 -4.73
C ALA A 322 15.86 -17.03 -5.52
N VAL A 323 15.09 -16.36 -6.38
CA VAL A 323 14.11 -17.01 -7.27
C VAL A 323 14.78 -18.00 -8.21
N ALA A 324 15.89 -17.61 -8.85
CA ALA A 324 16.63 -18.48 -9.78
C ALA A 324 17.19 -19.76 -9.10
N ARG A 325 17.50 -19.69 -7.81
CA ARG A 325 17.99 -20.84 -7.03
C ARG A 325 16.89 -21.67 -6.36
N GLY A 326 15.60 -21.26 -6.45
CA GLY A 326 14.52 -21.89 -5.68
C GLY A 326 14.69 -21.73 -4.17
N SER A 327 15.14 -20.54 -3.72
CA SER A 327 15.41 -20.24 -2.32
C SER A 327 14.76 -18.93 -1.86
N LEU A 328 13.59 -18.62 -2.44
CA LEU A 328 12.80 -17.47 -2.04
C LEU A 328 12.44 -17.56 -0.56
N PRO A 329 12.63 -16.50 0.25
CA PRO A 329 12.24 -16.51 1.66
C PRO A 329 10.74 -16.72 1.85
N ALA A 330 10.34 -17.09 3.07
CA ALA A 330 8.92 -17.19 3.41
C ALA A 330 8.20 -15.82 3.33
N VAL A 331 8.92 -14.74 3.67
CA VAL A 331 8.39 -13.37 3.52
C VAL A 331 9.44 -12.51 2.81
N SER A 332 9.00 -11.80 1.78
CA SER A 332 9.83 -10.89 1.00
C SER A 332 9.12 -9.55 0.84
N TRP A 333 9.79 -8.46 1.16
CA TRP A 333 9.38 -7.11 0.78
C TRP A 333 10.27 -6.61 -0.33
N ILE A 334 9.71 -5.89 -1.29
CA ILE A 334 10.45 -5.34 -2.44
C ILE A 334 10.11 -3.87 -2.57
N MET A 335 11.14 -3.02 -2.46
CA MET A 335 11.05 -1.57 -2.56
C MET A 335 11.66 -1.10 -3.87
N PRO A 336 11.02 -0.15 -4.58
CA PRO A 336 11.53 0.44 -5.82
C PRO A 336 12.64 1.45 -5.56
N ASP A 337 13.16 2.06 -6.62
CA ASP A 337 13.83 3.35 -6.58
C ASP A 337 12.93 4.44 -7.21
N ASP A 338 13.40 5.69 -7.21
CA ASP A 338 12.67 6.84 -7.75
C ASP A 338 12.23 6.64 -9.22
N GLN A 339 12.99 5.91 -10.02
CA GLN A 339 12.76 5.76 -11.46
C GLN A 339 11.62 4.80 -11.80
N VAL A 340 11.31 3.86 -10.92
CA VAL A 340 10.33 2.79 -11.15
C VAL A 340 9.25 2.71 -10.07
N SER A 341 9.22 3.65 -9.14
CA SER A 341 8.29 3.67 -8.02
C SER A 341 6.89 4.12 -8.38
N GLU A 342 6.72 4.83 -9.51
CA GLU A 342 5.49 5.54 -9.88
C GLU A 342 5.19 6.78 -9.04
N HIS A 343 6.06 7.10 -8.08
CA HIS A 343 5.99 8.40 -7.39
C HIS A 343 5.84 9.54 -8.41
N PRO A 344 4.95 10.51 -8.20
CA PRO A 344 4.83 11.66 -9.08
C PRO A 344 6.18 12.25 -9.48
N PHE A 345 6.27 12.72 -10.73
CA PHE A 345 7.47 13.06 -11.49
C PHE A 345 8.25 11.88 -12.08
N THR A 346 7.73 10.65 -11.96
CA THR A 346 8.26 9.50 -12.69
C THR A 346 7.23 8.90 -13.66
N PHE A 347 7.69 8.11 -14.62
CA PHE A 347 6.80 7.55 -15.63
C PHE A 347 6.08 6.30 -15.09
N ILE A 348 4.75 6.30 -15.17
CA ILE A 348 3.90 5.15 -14.80
C ILE A 348 4.31 3.89 -15.55
N SER A 349 4.64 4.01 -16.84
CA SER A 349 5.05 2.87 -17.68
C SER A 349 6.33 2.18 -17.18
N ARG A 350 7.23 2.91 -16.53
CA ARG A 350 8.44 2.32 -15.93
C ARG A 350 8.10 1.47 -14.72
N GLY A 351 7.23 1.95 -13.84
CA GLY A 351 6.76 1.17 -12.69
C GLY A 351 6.01 -0.09 -13.12
N GLN A 352 5.08 0.02 -14.08
CA GLN A 352 4.42 -1.15 -14.64
C GLN A 352 5.41 -2.19 -15.20
N THR A 353 6.44 -1.75 -15.93
CA THR A 353 7.47 -2.64 -16.48
C THR A 353 8.26 -3.32 -15.38
N TYR A 354 8.65 -2.56 -14.36
CA TYR A 354 9.37 -3.07 -13.18
C TYR A 354 8.56 -4.13 -12.44
N VAL A 355 7.34 -3.81 -12.05
CA VAL A 355 6.45 -4.73 -11.33
C VAL A 355 6.17 -5.99 -12.16
N THR A 356 5.91 -5.83 -13.46
CA THR A 356 5.70 -6.97 -14.37
C THR A 356 6.93 -7.87 -14.44
N GLY A 357 8.12 -7.30 -14.45
CA GLY A 357 9.38 -8.06 -14.40
C GLY A 357 9.50 -8.91 -13.13
N LEU A 358 9.16 -8.35 -11.97
CA LEU A 358 9.17 -9.06 -10.69
C LEU A 358 8.14 -10.21 -10.67
N VAL A 359 6.91 -9.91 -11.06
CA VAL A 359 5.81 -10.90 -11.11
C VAL A 359 6.15 -12.04 -12.06
N ASN A 360 6.58 -11.73 -13.28
CA ASN A 360 6.95 -12.74 -14.27
C ASN A 360 8.12 -13.62 -13.81
N THR A 361 9.10 -13.04 -13.11
CA THR A 361 10.22 -13.80 -12.55
C THR A 361 9.72 -14.89 -11.60
N ILE A 362 8.75 -14.56 -10.74
CA ILE A 362 8.14 -15.55 -9.82
C ILE A 362 7.28 -16.55 -10.61
N MET A 363 6.41 -16.08 -11.52
CA MET A 363 5.50 -16.94 -12.28
C MET A 363 6.24 -17.99 -13.12
N GLN A 364 7.42 -17.67 -13.60
CA GLN A 364 8.26 -18.58 -14.39
C GLN A 364 9.10 -19.52 -13.52
N SER A 365 9.09 -19.36 -12.21
CA SER A 365 9.84 -20.18 -11.27
C SER A 365 9.04 -21.35 -10.73
N PRO A 366 9.70 -22.42 -10.23
CA PRO A 366 9.02 -23.52 -9.53
C PRO A 366 8.26 -23.07 -8.26
N GLU A 367 8.65 -21.95 -7.67
CA GLU A 367 8.07 -21.41 -6.43
C GLU A 367 6.71 -20.75 -6.66
N TRP A 368 6.35 -20.42 -7.91
CA TRP A 368 5.03 -19.89 -8.26
C TRP A 368 3.89 -20.69 -7.63
N LYS A 369 3.99 -22.03 -7.64
CA LYS A 369 2.97 -22.95 -7.11
C LYS A 369 2.70 -22.79 -5.61
N SER A 370 3.52 -22.02 -4.90
CA SER A 370 3.39 -21.80 -3.45
C SER A 370 3.59 -20.34 -3.05
N THR A 371 3.41 -19.41 -3.99
CA THR A 371 3.61 -17.97 -3.76
C THR A 371 2.30 -17.20 -3.85
N ALA A 372 2.15 -16.23 -2.96
CA ALA A 372 1.19 -15.14 -3.07
C ALA A 372 1.95 -13.82 -3.15
N ILE A 373 1.65 -13.02 -4.17
CA ILE A 373 2.23 -11.70 -4.40
C ILE A 373 1.15 -10.67 -4.08
N PHE A 374 1.52 -9.68 -3.25
CA PHE A 374 0.70 -8.52 -2.95
C PHE A 374 1.40 -7.30 -3.55
N ILE A 375 0.68 -6.56 -4.38
CA ILE A 375 1.14 -5.29 -4.93
C ILE A 375 0.24 -4.22 -4.35
N THR A 376 0.82 -3.18 -3.75
CA THR A 376 0.05 -2.05 -3.21
C THR A 376 0.89 -0.78 -3.28
N TRP A 377 0.23 0.36 -3.09
CA TRP A 377 0.84 1.68 -3.01
C TRP A 377 0.78 2.16 -1.57
N ASP A 378 1.78 2.91 -1.16
CA ASP A 378 1.96 3.32 0.23
C ASP A 378 1.00 4.42 0.66
N ASP A 379 0.78 5.43 -0.20
CA ASP A 379 -0.18 6.51 0.01
C ASP A 379 -0.77 7.07 -1.31
N TRP A 380 -1.66 8.07 -1.21
CA TRP A 380 -2.47 8.61 -2.32
C TRP A 380 -1.80 9.76 -3.10
N CYS A 381 -0.75 10.40 -2.57
CA CYS A 381 -0.08 11.60 -3.13
C CYS A 381 -1.03 12.70 -3.62
N GLY A 382 -2.03 13.04 -2.84
CA GLY A 382 -3.01 14.07 -3.19
C GLY A 382 -3.96 13.69 -4.34
N PHE A 383 -3.86 12.51 -4.94
CA PHE A 383 -4.80 12.06 -5.95
C PHE A 383 -6.18 11.78 -5.34
N TYR A 384 -7.20 12.22 -6.05
CA TYR A 384 -8.59 12.06 -5.68
C TYR A 384 -8.97 10.60 -5.45
N ASP A 385 -9.72 10.38 -4.40
CA ASP A 385 -10.49 9.17 -4.14
C ASP A 385 -11.87 9.54 -3.63
N HIS A 386 -12.90 8.82 -4.10
CA HIS A 386 -14.27 9.13 -3.74
C HIS A 386 -14.70 8.51 -2.41
N LEU A 387 -14.01 7.44 -2.00
CA LEU A 387 -14.46 6.62 -0.89
C LEU A 387 -13.90 7.11 0.45
N ARG A 388 -14.81 7.45 1.35
CA ARG A 388 -14.41 7.88 2.70
C ARG A 388 -13.74 6.76 3.45
N PRO A 389 -12.51 6.97 4.02
CA PRO A 389 -11.82 5.97 4.83
C PRO A 389 -12.65 5.53 6.04
N PRO A 390 -12.68 4.22 6.37
CA PRO A 390 -13.34 3.74 7.57
C PRO A 390 -12.56 4.14 8.83
N ARG A 391 -13.28 4.55 9.86
CA ARG A 391 -12.69 4.86 11.15
C ARG A 391 -12.70 3.63 12.04
N VAL A 392 -11.60 2.89 12.08
CA VAL A 392 -11.47 1.61 12.81
C VAL A 392 -10.91 1.78 14.22
N ASP A 393 -10.10 2.82 14.45
CA ASP A 393 -9.52 3.14 15.74
C ASP A 393 -9.35 4.68 15.91
N ARG A 394 -8.49 5.09 16.84
CA ARG A 394 -8.22 6.51 17.10
C ARG A 394 -7.43 7.20 16.00
N ASN A 395 -6.62 6.46 15.25
CA ASN A 395 -5.86 7.00 14.12
C ASN A 395 -6.72 7.05 12.85
N GLY A 396 -7.59 6.07 12.64
CA GLY A 396 -8.33 5.84 11.41
C GLY A 396 -7.45 5.21 10.34
N TYR A 397 -8.02 4.98 9.17
CA TYR A 397 -7.25 4.70 7.94
C TYR A 397 -7.04 5.99 7.15
N GLY A 398 -6.03 6.03 6.29
CA GLY A 398 -5.89 7.02 5.25
C GLY A 398 -6.73 6.68 4.02
N LEU A 399 -6.50 7.38 2.92
CA LEU A 399 -7.25 7.22 1.69
C LEU A 399 -7.10 5.83 1.07
N GLN A 400 -8.01 5.49 0.17
CA GLN A 400 -7.99 4.24 -0.56
C GLN A 400 -6.82 4.21 -1.54
N VAL A 401 -6.07 3.11 -1.54
CA VAL A 401 -4.93 2.86 -2.41
C VAL A 401 -5.17 1.59 -3.24
N PRO A 402 -4.59 1.46 -4.44
CA PRO A 402 -4.73 0.24 -5.20
C PRO A 402 -4.10 -0.96 -4.49
N ALA A 403 -4.71 -2.13 -4.62
CA ALA A 403 -4.08 -3.38 -4.19
C ALA A 403 -4.47 -4.56 -5.08
N LEU A 404 -3.48 -5.39 -5.40
CA LEU A 404 -3.62 -6.58 -6.21
C LEU A 404 -3.09 -7.80 -5.47
N VAL A 405 -3.79 -8.91 -5.53
CA VAL A 405 -3.30 -10.21 -5.01
C VAL A 405 -3.15 -11.17 -6.18
N ILE A 406 -1.93 -11.61 -6.43
CA ILE A 406 -1.54 -12.44 -7.56
C ILE A 406 -1.04 -13.79 -7.03
N SER A 407 -1.75 -14.85 -7.34
CA SER A 407 -1.40 -16.21 -6.87
C SER A 407 -2.09 -17.23 -7.75
N PRO A 408 -1.54 -18.47 -7.92
CA PRO A 408 -2.29 -19.55 -8.55
C PRO A 408 -3.56 -19.95 -7.77
N TYR A 409 -3.80 -19.35 -6.62
CA TYR A 409 -4.95 -19.62 -5.75
C TYR A 409 -5.85 -18.39 -5.52
N ALA A 410 -5.55 -17.27 -6.16
CA ALA A 410 -6.32 -16.03 -6.10
C ALA A 410 -7.38 -15.99 -7.21
#